data_c195e7b56fb5277fd2b36bfddc1a5dbf
#
_entry.id   c195e7b56fb5277fd2b36bfddc1a5dbf
#
_cell.length_a   1.000
_cell.length_b   1.000
_cell.length_c   1.000
_cell.angle_alpha   90.00
_cell.angle_beta   90.00
_cell.angle_gamma   90.00
#
_symmetry.space_group_name_H-M   'P 1'
#
loop_
_entity.id
_entity.type
_entity.pdbx_description
1 polymer ?
#
loop_
_entity_poly.entity_id
_entity_poly.type
_entity_poly.pdbx_seq_one_letter_code
_entity_poly.pdbx_strand_id
1 'polypeptide(L)'
;RPIRQDGFMQAPVLVAAHHSSTADQVVTRAARLAVAVGAELHVVSVVQDLVVGAAIGPAGAEALTRQSKEQREICESALAHAAALSRDLGAVVTEHLVQGEPAAQIAHVADTIGADLIVLGSRGLDSAGRYVLGSVPEKVLFDSHGHDVLVVRTTP
;
A
#
# COMPACT_ATOMS: atom_id res chain seq x y z
N ARG A 1 19.47 -14.53 -2.21
CA ARG A 1 18.71 -14.79 -0.97
C ARG A 1 18.62 -16.29 -0.74
N PRO A 2 18.87 -16.81 0.46
CA PRO A 2 18.78 -18.23 0.68
C PRO A 2 17.30 -18.65 0.63
N ILE A 3 16.97 -19.49 -0.35
CA ILE A 3 15.71 -20.26 -0.30
C ILE A 3 15.92 -21.31 0.78
N ARG A 4 15.11 -21.27 1.84
CA ARG A 4 15.18 -22.37 2.81
C ARG A 4 14.71 -23.67 2.17
N GLN A 5 15.26 -24.79 2.66
CA GLN A 5 15.06 -26.14 2.12
C GLN A 5 13.62 -26.66 2.19
N ASP A 6 12.72 -25.92 2.83
CA ASP A 6 11.29 -26.23 2.99
C ASP A 6 10.37 -25.59 1.92
N GLY A 7 10.93 -24.82 0.98
CA GLY A 7 10.18 -24.29 -0.18
C GLY A 7 9.21 -23.15 0.13
N PHE A 8 9.20 -22.60 1.34
CA PHE A 8 8.34 -21.47 1.70
C PHE A 8 9.07 -20.14 1.54
N MET A 9 8.37 -19.15 0.99
CA MET A 9 8.83 -17.75 1.06
C MET A 9 8.83 -17.33 2.53
N GLN A 10 10.01 -16.99 3.05
CA GLN A 10 10.13 -16.53 4.44
C GLN A 10 10.20 -15.01 4.56
N ALA A 11 10.40 -14.33 3.45
CA ALA A 11 10.38 -12.89 3.42
C ALA A 11 8.93 -12.38 3.42
N PRO A 12 8.68 -11.25 4.08
CA PRO A 12 7.35 -10.69 4.17
C PRO A 12 6.74 -10.33 2.81
N VAL A 13 5.42 -10.37 2.75
CA VAL A 13 4.64 -9.77 1.67
C VAL A 13 4.18 -8.38 2.13
N LEU A 14 4.40 -7.36 1.33
CA LEU A 14 3.94 -6.00 1.58
C LEU A 14 2.72 -5.69 0.71
N VAL A 15 1.65 -5.16 1.29
CA VAL A 15 0.48 -4.65 0.55
C VAL A 15 0.23 -3.19 0.89
N ALA A 16 0.01 -2.36 -0.13
CA ALA A 16 -0.42 -0.99 0.06
C ALA A 16 -1.94 -0.92 0.20
N ALA A 17 -2.39 -0.37 1.33
CA ALA A 17 -3.80 -0.12 1.63
C ALA A 17 -4.13 1.37 1.47
N HIS A 18 -5.23 1.67 0.80
CA HIS A 18 -5.76 3.01 0.65
C HIS A 18 -7.29 2.99 0.70
N HIS A 19 -7.87 4.15 0.92
CA HIS A 19 -9.33 4.26 0.93
C HIS A 19 -9.89 4.24 -0.50
N SER A 20 -10.42 3.11 -0.92
CA SER A 20 -11.14 2.97 -2.20
C SER A 20 -12.10 1.78 -2.16
N SER A 21 -13.10 1.81 -3.05
CA SER A 21 -14.08 0.72 -3.20
C SER A 21 -13.46 -0.63 -3.62
N THR A 22 -12.25 -0.61 -4.14
CA THR A 22 -11.55 -1.81 -4.65
C THR A 22 -10.38 -2.25 -3.77
N ALA A 23 -10.10 -1.52 -2.69
CA ALA A 23 -8.98 -1.81 -1.79
C ALA A 23 -9.07 -3.23 -1.19
N ASP A 24 -10.26 -3.67 -0.82
CA ASP A 24 -10.49 -5.00 -0.24
C ASP A 24 -10.11 -6.13 -1.19
N GLN A 25 -10.25 -5.94 -2.50
CA GLN A 25 -9.85 -6.95 -3.51
C GLN A 25 -8.33 -7.16 -3.46
N VAL A 26 -7.56 -6.06 -3.35
CA VAL A 26 -6.11 -6.08 -3.29
C VAL A 26 -5.62 -6.71 -1.99
N VAL A 27 -6.16 -6.26 -0.86
CA VAL A 27 -5.82 -6.75 0.47
C VAL A 27 -6.15 -8.24 0.62
N THR A 28 -7.33 -8.66 0.16
CA THR A 28 -7.74 -10.08 0.17
C THR A 28 -6.78 -10.94 -0.65
N ARG A 29 -6.36 -10.46 -1.82
CA ARG A 29 -5.40 -11.19 -2.67
C ARG A 29 -4.05 -11.33 -1.97
N ALA A 30 -3.54 -10.25 -1.38
CA ALA A 30 -2.27 -10.25 -0.65
C ALA A 30 -2.32 -11.17 0.59
N ALA A 31 -3.40 -11.08 1.38
CA ALA A 31 -3.55 -11.90 2.58
C ALA A 31 -3.61 -13.40 2.26
N ARG A 32 -4.40 -13.79 1.26
CA ARG A 32 -4.47 -15.19 0.81
C ARG A 32 -3.11 -15.70 0.31
N LEU A 33 -2.38 -14.86 -0.40
CA LEU A 33 -1.05 -15.22 -0.89
C LEU A 33 -0.08 -15.42 0.29
N ALA A 34 -0.02 -14.47 1.22
CA ALA A 34 0.83 -14.55 2.40
C ALA A 34 0.55 -15.81 3.22
N VAL A 35 -0.73 -16.13 3.47
CA VAL A 35 -1.15 -17.36 4.15
C VAL A 35 -0.70 -18.60 3.38
N ALA A 36 -0.91 -18.64 2.07
CA ALA A 36 -0.57 -19.79 1.24
C ALA A 36 0.93 -20.10 1.21
N VAL A 37 1.78 -19.07 1.30
CA VAL A 37 3.25 -19.24 1.29
C VAL A 37 3.86 -19.24 2.69
N GLY A 38 3.06 -19.08 3.74
CA GLY A 38 3.54 -19.04 5.13
C GLY A 38 4.35 -17.79 5.46
N ALA A 39 4.11 -16.66 4.77
CA ALA A 39 4.77 -15.39 5.00
C ALA A 39 3.96 -14.46 5.90
N GLU A 40 4.65 -13.58 6.63
CA GLU A 40 4.01 -12.45 7.32
C GLU A 40 3.52 -11.43 6.30
N LEU A 41 2.33 -10.85 6.54
CA LEU A 41 1.78 -9.77 5.74
C LEU A 41 2.03 -8.43 6.42
N HIS A 42 2.74 -7.54 5.75
CA HIS A 42 2.86 -6.15 6.15
C HIS A 42 1.88 -5.31 5.35
N VAL A 43 1.09 -4.49 6.03
CA VAL A 43 0.14 -3.57 5.43
C VAL A 43 0.65 -2.15 5.61
N VAL A 44 0.80 -1.39 4.54
CA VAL A 44 1.25 0.01 4.58
C VAL A 44 0.17 0.94 4.07
N SER A 45 -0.07 2.03 4.79
CA SER A 45 -0.86 3.17 4.33
C SER A 45 0.01 4.42 4.36
N VAL A 46 -0.05 5.23 3.32
CA VAL A 46 0.81 6.41 3.15
C VAL A 46 -0.02 7.68 3.22
N VAL A 47 0.27 8.51 4.22
CA VAL A 47 -0.26 9.87 4.32
C VAL A 47 0.56 10.75 3.37
N GLN A 48 -0.08 11.27 2.33
CA GLN A 48 0.62 12.12 1.36
C GLN A 48 0.89 13.49 1.94
N ASP A 49 2.06 14.04 1.63
CA ASP A 49 2.37 15.42 1.94
C ASP A 49 1.50 16.37 1.10
N LEU A 50 0.85 17.31 1.75
CA LEU A 50 0.13 18.36 1.05
C LEU A 50 1.12 19.37 0.48
N VAL A 51 1.11 19.53 -0.84
CA VAL A 51 1.93 20.54 -1.51
C VAL A 51 1.30 21.92 -1.25
N VAL A 52 2.00 22.72 -0.50
CA VAL A 52 1.58 24.08 -0.17
C VAL A 52 2.25 25.07 -1.13
N GLY A 53 1.45 25.86 -1.84
CA GLY A 53 1.97 27.02 -2.58
C GLY A 53 2.49 28.11 -1.61
N ALA A 54 3.49 28.88 -2.04
CA ALA A 54 4.33 29.75 -1.20
C ALA A 54 3.63 30.95 -0.50
N ALA A 55 2.33 31.12 -0.59
CA ALA A 55 1.61 32.27 0.02
C ALA A 55 0.26 31.86 0.59
N ILE A 56 0.27 31.26 1.78
CA ILE A 56 -0.94 31.05 2.54
C ILE A 56 -0.93 31.91 3.80
N GLY A 57 -1.99 32.73 3.94
CA GLY A 57 -2.24 33.44 5.20
C GLY A 57 -2.67 32.50 6.33
N PRO A 58 -2.91 33.04 7.56
CA PRO A 58 -3.27 32.24 8.73
C PRO A 58 -4.48 31.30 8.51
N ALA A 59 -5.52 31.76 7.81
CA ALA A 59 -6.69 30.94 7.48
C ALA A 59 -6.35 29.76 6.55
N GLY A 60 -5.40 29.94 5.62
CA GLY A 60 -4.90 28.88 4.77
C GLY A 60 -4.09 27.85 5.55
N ALA A 61 -3.29 28.27 6.51
CA ALA A 61 -2.53 27.39 7.39
C ALA A 61 -3.46 26.51 8.25
N GLU A 62 -4.54 27.07 8.81
CA GLU A 62 -5.55 26.31 9.55
C GLU A 62 -6.27 25.27 8.65
N ALA A 63 -6.64 25.69 7.43
CA ALA A 63 -7.27 24.79 6.46
C ALA A 63 -6.38 23.60 6.11
N LEU A 64 -5.08 23.86 5.90
CA LEU A 64 -4.10 22.79 5.64
C LEU A 64 -3.92 21.84 6.81
N THR A 65 -3.83 22.38 8.03
CA THR A 65 -3.73 21.56 9.24
C THR A 65 -4.94 20.64 9.38
N ARG A 66 -6.14 21.16 9.13
CA ARG A 66 -7.38 20.35 9.13
C ARG A 66 -7.36 19.28 8.07
N GLN A 67 -6.99 19.63 6.83
CA GLN A 67 -6.93 18.69 5.72
C GLN A 67 -5.88 17.59 5.97
N SER A 68 -4.72 17.92 6.51
CA SER A 68 -3.68 16.95 6.87
C SER A 68 -4.17 15.97 7.93
N LYS A 69 -4.92 16.48 8.92
CA LYS A 69 -5.51 15.63 9.97
C LYS A 69 -6.56 14.68 9.40
N GLU A 70 -7.48 15.19 8.59
CA GLU A 70 -8.51 14.38 7.94
C GLU A 70 -7.91 13.29 7.05
N GLN A 71 -6.89 13.63 6.27
CA GLN A 71 -6.19 12.66 5.43
C GLN A 71 -5.50 11.57 6.25
N ARG A 72 -4.87 11.95 7.36
CA ARG A 72 -4.27 10.99 8.28
C ARG A 72 -5.29 10.04 8.88
N GLU A 73 -6.43 10.54 9.35
CA GLU A 73 -7.52 9.73 9.89
C GLU A 73 -8.09 8.74 8.85
N ILE A 74 -8.20 9.16 7.59
CA ILE A 74 -8.61 8.29 6.47
C ILE A 74 -7.58 7.17 6.27
N CYS A 75 -6.28 7.48 6.28
CA CYS A 75 -5.22 6.49 6.12
C CYS A 75 -5.16 5.51 7.31
N GLU A 76 -5.32 6.01 8.54
CA GLU A 76 -5.39 5.17 9.74
C GLU A 76 -6.58 4.21 9.70
N SER A 77 -7.75 4.70 9.28
CA SER A 77 -8.94 3.87 9.12
C SER A 77 -8.77 2.81 8.03
N ALA A 78 -8.21 3.17 6.88
CA ALA A 78 -7.94 2.24 5.80
C ALA A 78 -6.94 1.16 6.22
N LEU A 79 -5.90 1.54 6.96
CA LEU A 79 -4.90 0.63 7.49
C LEU A 79 -5.51 -0.37 8.48
N ALA A 80 -6.28 0.12 9.46
CA ALA A 80 -6.94 -0.72 10.44
C ALA A 80 -7.94 -1.70 9.80
N HIS A 81 -8.73 -1.24 8.82
CA HIS A 81 -9.66 -2.09 8.08
C HIS A 81 -8.93 -3.19 7.30
N ALA A 82 -7.88 -2.84 6.57
CA ALA A 82 -7.07 -3.80 5.81
C ALA A 82 -6.41 -4.84 6.71
N ALA A 83 -5.89 -4.41 7.86
CA ALA A 83 -5.30 -5.32 8.85
C ALA A 83 -6.32 -6.28 9.45
N ALA A 84 -7.51 -5.79 9.81
CA ALA A 84 -8.60 -6.63 10.34
C ALA A 84 -9.05 -7.66 9.31
N LEU A 85 -9.31 -7.23 8.07
CA LEU A 85 -9.68 -8.13 6.97
C LEU A 85 -8.61 -9.23 6.74
N SER A 86 -7.34 -8.85 6.79
CA SER A 86 -6.23 -9.80 6.60
C SER A 86 -6.13 -10.81 7.73
N ARG A 87 -6.31 -10.39 8.98
CA ARG A 87 -6.32 -11.28 10.16
C ARG A 87 -7.50 -12.25 10.11
N ASP A 88 -8.68 -11.80 9.69
CA ASP A 88 -9.86 -12.64 9.50
C ASP A 88 -9.64 -13.75 8.44
N LEU A 89 -8.75 -13.49 7.47
CA LEU A 89 -8.31 -14.45 6.47
C LEU A 89 -7.16 -15.37 6.95
N GLY A 90 -6.71 -15.21 8.19
CA GLY A 90 -5.68 -16.03 8.82
C GLY A 90 -4.24 -15.52 8.65
N ALA A 91 -4.04 -14.31 8.13
CA ALA A 91 -2.71 -13.74 8.01
C ALA A 91 -2.15 -13.23 9.35
N VAL A 92 -0.85 -13.38 9.55
CA VAL A 92 -0.10 -12.65 10.59
C VAL A 92 0.24 -11.28 10.02
N VAL A 93 -0.21 -10.21 10.70
CA VAL A 93 -0.20 -8.86 10.13
C VAL A 93 0.59 -7.88 10.98
N THR A 94 1.49 -7.14 10.34
CA THR A 94 2.15 -5.94 10.88
C THR A 94 1.71 -4.70 10.09
N GLU A 95 1.40 -3.61 10.79
CA GLU A 95 0.84 -2.38 10.22
C GLU A 95 1.90 -1.28 10.16
N HIS A 96 1.90 -0.52 9.05
CA HIS A 96 2.78 0.63 8.84
C HIS A 96 1.96 1.84 8.39
N LEU A 97 2.00 2.91 9.17
CA LEU A 97 1.52 4.23 8.75
C LEU A 97 2.74 5.11 8.52
N VAL A 98 2.94 5.54 7.30
CA VAL A 98 4.09 6.37 6.91
C VAL A 98 3.61 7.64 6.21
N GLN A 99 4.49 8.64 6.10
CA GLN A 99 4.16 9.91 5.47
C GLN A 99 5.17 10.23 4.37
N GLY A 100 4.69 10.77 3.25
CA GLY A 100 5.52 11.18 2.13
C GLY A 100 4.93 10.86 0.76
N GLU A 101 5.78 10.74 -0.24
CA GLU A 101 5.39 10.30 -1.58
C GLU A 101 5.10 8.80 -1.59
N PRO A 102 3.91 8.36 -2.06
CA PRO A 102 3.46 6.99 -1.89
C PRO A 102 4.40 5.92 -2.42
N ALA A 103 4.88 6.05 -3.65
CA ALA A 103 5.74 5.04 -4.25
C ALA A 103 7.09 4.92 -3.53
N ALA A 104 7.68 6.08 -3.16
CA ALA A 104 8.93 6.12 -2.41
C ALA A 104 8.79 5.49 -1.02
N GLN A 105 7.70 5.78 -0.32
CA GLN A 105 7.46 5.23 1.02
C GLN A 105 7.16 3.72 0.99
N ILE A 106 6.41 3.25 0.00
CA ILE A 106 6.17 1.81 -0.19
C ILE A 106 7.49 1.08 -0.45
N ALA A 107 8.34 1.59 -1.35
CA ALA A 107 9.65 1.02 -1.63
C ALA A 107 10.55 1.03 -0.39
N HIS A 108 10.56 2.13 0.37
CA HIS A 108 11.33 2.25 1.60
C HIS A 108 10.89 1.23 2.68
N VAL A 109 9.59 1.04 2.87
CA VAL A 109 9.07 0.02 3.80
C VAL A 109 9.46 -1.37 3.31
N ALA A 110 9.31 -1.66 2.00
CA ALA A 110 9.71 -2.95 1.43
C ALA A 110 11.19 -3.27 1.68
N ASP A 111 12.07 -2.28 1.47
CA ASP A 111 13.50 -2.41 1.75
C ASP A 111 13.76 -2.67 3.25
N THR A 112 13.11 -1.90 4.12
CA THR A 112 13.31 -1.98 5.57
C THR A 112 12.92 -3.33 6.15
N ILE A 113 11.80 -3.90 5.68
CA ILE A 113 11.32 -5.21 6.15
C ILE A 113 11.93 -6.39 5.37
N GLY A 114 12.65 -6.12 4.29
CA GLY A 114 13.17 -7.15 3.40
C GLY A 114 12.08 -7.94 2.69
N ALA A 115 11.03 -7.27 2.20
CA ALA A 115 9.94 -7.91 1.48
C ALA A 115 10.41 -8.57 0.20
N ASP A 116 9.89 -9.75 -0.12
CA ASP A 116 10.11 -10.36 -1.44
C ASP A 116 9.09 -9.88 -2.46
N LEU A 117 7.88 -9.57 -2.00
CA LEU A 117 6.76 -9.22 -2.87
C LEU A 117 6.05 -7.96 -2.37
N ILE A 118 5.80 -7.03 -3.28
CA ILE A 118 4.94 -5.86 -3.09
C ILE A 118 3.64 -6.08 -3.87
N VAL A 119 2.50 -5.95 -3.20
CA VAL A 119 1.17 -6.11 -3.81
C VAL A 119 0.46 -4.76 -3.87
N LEU A 120 0.02 -4.38 -5.05
CA LEU A 120 -0.60 -3.09 -5.35
C LEU A 120 -1.88 -3.27 -6.17
N GLY A 121 -2.79 -2.31 -6.08
CA GLY A 121 -3.95 -2.23 -6.97
C GLY A 121 -3.66 -1.45 -8.25
N SER A 122 -4.36 -1.77 -9.32
CA SER A 122 -4.18 -1.17 -10.65
C SER A 122 -4.95 0.13 -10.88
N ARG A 123 -5.62 0.73 -9.93
CA ARG A 123 -6.53 1.90 -10.10
C ARG A 123 -7.70 1.77 -11.09
N GLY A 124 -7.87 0.66 -11.82
CA GLY A 124 -9.07 0.42 -12.62
C GLY A 124 -9.05 0.96 -14.05
N LEU A 125 -10.21 1.40 -14.55
CA LEU A 125 -10.42 1.79 -15.96
C LEU A 125 -10.31 3.32 -16.15
N ASP A 126 -9.78 3.75 -17.28
CA ASP A 126 -9.87 5.14 -17.71
C ASP A 126 -11.31 5.48 -18.21
N SER A 127 -11.54 6.74 -18.55
CA SER A 127 -12.83 7.22 -19.09
C SER A 127 -13.25 6.55 -20.42
N ALA A 128 -12.32 5.88 -21.09
CA ALA A 128 -12.56 5.11 -22.31
C ALA A 128 -12.76 3.61 -22.08
N GLY A 129 -12.82 3.17 -20.81
CA GLY A 129 -12.99 1.77 -20.44
C GLY A 129 -11.73 0.90 -20.59
N ARG A 130 -10.55 1.52 -20.75
CA ARG A 130 -9.27 0.83 -20.87
C ARG A 130 -8.61 0.71 -19.50
N TYR A 131 -7.96 -0.41 -19.25
CA TYR A 131 -7.12 -0.54 -18.05
C TYR A 131 -5.90 0.37 -18.14
N VAL A 132 -5.80 1.28 -17.18
CA VAL A 132 -4.65 2.17 -17.01
C VAL A 132 -3.95 1.82 -15.72
N LEU A 133 -2.64 1.63 -15.80
CA LEU A 133 -1.81 1.48 -14.61
C LEU A 133 -1.76 2.83 -13.88
N GLY A 134 -2.07 2.83 -12.58
CA GLY A 134 -1.99 4.04 -11.77
C GLY A 134 -0.55 4.51 -11.57
N SER A 135 -0.37 5.77 -11.22
CA SER A 135 0.96 6.37 -11.04
C SER A 135 1.78 5.72 -9.92
N VAL A 136 1.14 5.26 -8.84
CA VAL A 136 1.84 4.60 -7.73
C VAL A 136 2.37 3.23 -8.15
N PRO A 137 1.55 2.29 -8.69
CA PRO A 137 2.08 1.01 -9.15
C PRO A 137 3.08 1.15 -10.30
N GLU A 138 2.92 2.13 -11.18
CA GLU A 138 3.89 2.41 -12.24
C GLU A 138 5.25 2.79 -11.65
N LYS A 139 5.30 3.76 -10.74
CA LYS A 139 6.55 4.18 -10.08
C LYS A 139 7.17 3.06 -9.26
N VAL A 140 6.38 2.34 -8.46
CA VAL A 140 6.88 1.22 -7.67
C VAL A 140 7.50 0.15 -8.58
N LEU A 141 6.86 -0.16 -9.70
CA LEU A 141 7.35 -1.15 -10.65
C LEU A 141 8.72 -0.77 -11.24
N PHE A 142 8.94 0.52 -11.51
CA PHE A 142 10.19 1.01 -12.09
C PHE A 142 11.28 1.32 -11.04
N ASP A 143 10.90 1.78 -9.86
CA ASP A 143 11.82 2.32 -8.85
C ASP A 143 12.20 1.31 -7.76
N SER A 144 11.36 0.29 -7.50
CA SER A 144 11.65 -0.72 -6.48
C SER A 144 12.57 -1.82 -7.03
N HIS A 145 13.88 -1.60 -6.91
CA HIS A 145 14.88 -2.57 -7.33
C HIS A 145 15.00 -3.70 -6.30
N GLY A 146 14.84 -4.94 -6.77
CA GLY A 146 15.07 -6.14 -5.94
C GLY A 146 13.83 -6.69 -5.24
N HIS A 147 12.64 -6.17 -5.54
CA HIS A 147 11.36 -6.71 -5.08
C HIS A 147 10.51 -7.15 -6.27
N ASP A 148 9.81 -8.26 -6.13
CA ASP A 148 8.76 -8.61 -7.08
C ASP A 148 7.53 -7.71 -6.84
N VAL A 149 6.83 -7.35 -7.90
CA VAL A 149 5.64 -6.49 -7.82
C VAL A 149 4.45 -7.19 -8.46
N LEU A 150 3.42 -7.44 -7.66
CA LEU A 150 2.14 -7.96 -8.11
C LEU A 150 1.13 -6.82 -8.20
N VAL A 151 0.69 -6.50 -9.40
CA VAL A 151 -0.40 -5.55 -9.63
C VAL A 151 -1.72 -6.30 -9.76
N VAL A 152 -2.59 -6.13 -8.78
CA VAL A 152 -3.93 -6.74 -8.76
C VAL A 152 -4.86 -5.87 -9.60
N ARG A 153 -5.44 -6.45 -10.65
CA ARG A 153 -6.49 -5.77 -11.44
C ARG A 153 -7.76 -5.69 -10.60
N THR A 154 -8.18 -4.47 -10.31
CA THR A 154 -9.40 -4.21 -9.56
C THR A 154 -10.53 -3.87 -10.52
N THR A 155 -11.70 -4.42 -10.25
CA THR A 155 -12.94 -4.11 -10.97
C THR A 155 -13.87 -3.31 -10.09
N PRO A 156 -14.50 -2.26 -10.60
CA PRO A 156 -15.44 -1.45 -9.84
C PRO A 156 -16.59 -2.29 -9.28
#